data_31f7844b4c6232aa2d785cc52a182d0f
#
_entry.id   31f7844b4c6232aa2d785cc52a182d0f
#
_cell.length_a   1.000
_cell.length_b   1.000
_cell.length_c   1.000
_cell.angle_alpha   90.00
_cell.angle_beta   90.00
_cell.angle_gamma   90.00
#
_symmetry.space_group_name_H-M   'P 1'
#
loop_
_entity.id
_entity.type
_entity.pdbx_description
1 polymer ?
#
loop_
_entity_poly.entity_id
_entity_poly.type
_entity_poly.pdbx_seq_one_letter_code
_entity_poly.pdbx_strand_id
1 'polypeptide(L)'
;FTELGVFEHFEPVIDEKDSTISWLFLANIHPALQTMVLKQCTNSPYVITDTMNLWINTTPEELRSLINETNILLINESELTELIKTDDIITAAYKVLSMGPEKIIVKLGSKGARCFTQDEEISIGVYPVPKVIDPTGAGDVFGGGFVSGMAEGLSVYDSMRRGTALASFCIEDFGVSRLLN
;
A
#
# COMPACT_ATOMS: atom_id res chain seq x y z
N PHE A 1 -4.28 3.67 -22.52
CA PHE A 1 -5.19 2.51 -22.48
C PHE A 1 -4.47 1.36 -21.77
N THR A 2 -5.06 0.77 -20.74
CA THR A 2 -4.50 -0.37 -20.00
C THR A 2 -5.32 -1.62 -20.34
N GLU A 3 -4.67 -2.64 -20.86
CA GLU A 3 -5.28 -3.96 -21.07
C GLU A 3 -4.93 -4.86 -19.88
N LEU A 4 -5.93 -5.43 -19.22
CA LEU A 4 -5.73 -6.28 -18.05
C LEU A 4 -5.20 -7.68 -18.42
N GLY A 5 -5.34 -8.09 -19.70
CA GLY A 5 -4.86 -9.38 -20.17
C GLY A 5 -5.46 -10.55 -19.37
N VAL A 6 -4.57 -11.39 -18.85
CA VAL A 6 -5.00 -12.57 -18.07
C VAL A 6 -5.70 -12.23 -16.75
N PHE A 7 -5.54 -11.00 -16.26
CA PHE A 7 -6.20 -10.55 -15.03
C PHE A 7 -7.66 -10.15 -15.23
N GLU A 8 -8.15 -10.02 -16.48
CA GLU A 8 -9.53 -9.64 -16.76
C GLU A 8 -10.55 -10.66 -16.23
N HIS A 9 -10.15 -11.93 -16.22
CA HIS A 9 -10.98 -13.04 -15.75
C HIS A 9 -10.39 -13.76 -14.53
N PHE A 10 -9.43 -13.12 -13.86
CA PHE A 10 -8.79 -13.71 -12.68
C PHE A 10 -9.74 -13.66 -11.48
N GLU A 11 -9.98 -14.82 -10.89
CA GLU A 11 -10.76 -14.97 -9.65
C GLU A 11 -9.85 -15.56 -8.57
N PRO A 12 -9.41 -14.75 -7.58
CA PRO A 12 -8.56 -15.23 -6.50
C PRO A 12 -9.33 -16.21 -5.60
N VAL A 13 -8.70 -17.35 -5.32
CA VAL A 13 -9.20 -18.35 -4.38
C VAL A 13 -8.16 -18.51 -3.27
N ILE A 14 -8.60 -18.39 -2.01
CA ILE A 14 -7.76 -18.57 -0.83
C ILE A 14 -7.93 -19.99 -0.31
N ASP A 15 -6.83 -20.71 -0.12
CA ASP A 15 -6.85 -22.03 0.50
C ASP A 15 -7.38 -21.91 1.94
N GLU A 16 -8.11 -22.95 2.41
CA GLU A 16 -8.70 -22.96 3.76
C GLU A 16 -7.66 -22.70 4.86
N LYS A 17 -6.42 -23.23 4.71
CA LYS A 17 -5.30 -23.01 5.64
C LYS A 17 -4.88 -21.54 5.75
N ASP A 18 -5.07 -20.75 4.67
CA ASP A 18 -4.68 -19.35 4.56
C ASP A 18 -5.86 -18.39 4.86
N SER A 19 -7.06 -18.93 5.13
CA SER A 19 -8.25 -18.13 5.46
C SER A 19 -8.25 -17.58 6.91
N THR A 20 -7.35 -18.07 7.77
CA THR A 20 -7.26 -17.72 9.20
C THR A 20 -6.03 -16.88 9.54
N ILE A 21 -5.56 -16.05 8.62
CA ILE A 21 -4.41 -15.17 8.80
C ILE A 21 -4.72 -13.98 9.70
N SER A 22 -3.73 -13.47 10.42
CA SER A 22 -3.86 -12.27 11.27
C SER A 22 -3.60 -10.98 10.52
N TRP A 23 -2.80 -11.02 9.45
CA TRP A 23 -2.43 -9.89 8.62
C TRP A 23 -2.74 -10.20 7.17
N LEU A 24 -3.44 -9.30 6.50
CA LEU A 24 -3.75 -9.39 5.08
C LEU A 24 -3.21 -8.17 4.34
N PHE A 25 -2.29 -8.40 3.41
CA PHE A 25 -1.83 -7.36 2.50
C PHE A 25 -2.49 -7.50 1.13
N LEU A 26 -3.37 -6.58 0.82
CA LEU A 26 -4.02 -6.44 -0.47
C LEU A 26 -3.18 -5.50 -1.35
N ALA A 27 -2.16 -6.06 -2.00
CA ALA A 27 -1.33 -5.34 -2.95
C ALA A 27 -2.16 -4.86 -4.15
N ASN A 28 -1.59 -3.94 -4.93
CA ASN A 28 -2.30 -3.25 -6.00
C ASN A 28 -2.83 -4.20 -7.09
N ILE A 29 -4.15 -4.37 -7.11
CA ILE A 29 -4.95 -5.03 -8.15
C ILE A 29 -6.35 -4.40 -8.14
N HIS A 30 -7.25 -4.83 -9.04
CA HIS A 30 -8.63 -4.33 -9.08
C HIS A 30 -9.34 -4.43 -7.71
N PRO A 31 -9.94 -3.34 -7.18
CA PRO A 31 -10.53 -3.31 -5.83
C PRO A 31 -11.59 -4.39 -5.57
N ALA A 32 -12.36 -4.79 -6.58
CA ALA A 32 -13.31 -5.89 -6.42
C ALA A 32 -12.61 -7.23 -6.13
N LEU A 33 -11.43 -7.48 -6.72
CA LEU A 33 -10.64 -8.68 -6.44
C LEU A 33 -10.02 -8.63 -5.04
N GLN A 34 -9.54 -7.48 -4.61
CA GLN A 34 -9.06 -7.26 -3.24
C GLN A 34 -10.18 -7.53 -2.22
N THR A 35 -11.37 -7.02 -2.47
CA THR A 35 -12.57 -7.28 -1.65
C THR A 35 -12.97 -8.77 -1.67
N MET A 36 -12.85 -9.44 -2.82
CA MET A 36 -13.12 -10.88 -2.93
C MET A 36 -12.17 -11.70 -2.06
N VAL A 37 -10.88 -11.35 -2.03
CA VAL A 37 -9.90 -11.99 -1.12
C VAL A 37 -10.26 -11.74 0.34
N LEU A 38 -10.54 -10.49 0.71
CA LEU A 38 -10.91 -10.14 2.09
C LEU A 38 -12.12 -10.94 2.60
N LYS A 39 -13.15 -11.11 1.76
CA LYS A 39 -14.36 -11.87 2.11
C LYS A 39 -14.15 -13.37 2.31
N GLN A 40 -13.04 -13.92 1.84
CA GLN A 40 -12.67 -15.33 2.06
C GLN A 40 -11.91 -15.52 3.37
N CYS A 41 -11.43 -14.46 4.03
CA CYS A 41 -10.81 -14.53 5.33
C CYS A 41 -11.87 -14.68 6.43
N THR A 42 -11.69 -15.64 7.33
CA THR A 42 -12.71 -16.05 8.33
C THR A 42 -12.52 -15.42 9.70
N ASN A 43 -11.35 -14.82 9.99
CA ASN A 43 -10.98 -14.32 11.31
C ASN A 43 -10.77 -12.80 11.38
N SER A 44 -11.30 -12.03 10.41
CA SER A 44 -11.17 -10.57 10.36
C SER A 44 -9.71 -10.13 10.53
N PRO A 45 -8.84 -10.37 9.55
CA PRO A 45 -7.43 -10.00 9.61
C PRO A 45 -7.26 -8.48 9.72
N TYR A 46 -6.09 -8.05 10.19
CA TYR A 46 -5.69 -6.65 10.08
C TYR A 46 -5.31 -6.35 8.63
N VAL A 47 -6.08 -5.50 7.97
CA VAL A 47 -6.01 -5.28 6.51
C VAL A 47 -5.13 -4.10 6.18
N ILE A 48 -4.14 -4.35 5.33
CA ILE A 48 -3.30 -3.31 4.70
C ILE A 48 -3.58 -3.33 3.21
N THR A 49 -3.92 -2.19 2.62
CA THR A 49 -4.28 -2.08 1.20
C THR A 49 -3.35 -1.11 0.48
N ASP A 50 -2.88 -1.46 -0.70
CA ASP A 50 -2.25 -0.54 -1.66
C ASP A 50 -3.20 -0.33 -2.85
N THR A 51 -3.06 0.81 -3.53
CA THR A 51 -3.89 1.18 -4.67
C THR A 51 -3.07 1.92 -5.73
N MET A 52 -3.69 2.28 -6.84
CA MET A 52 -3.09 3.12 -7.87
C MET A 52 -4.15 4.02 -8.55
N ASN A 53 -3.67 5.03 -9.26
CA ASN A 53 -4.49 6.00 -9.98
C ASN A 53 -5.47 5.38 -10.98
N LEU A 54 -5.16 4.21 -11.57
CA LEU A 54 -6.10 3.52 -12.46
C LEU A 54 -7.43 3.26 -11.75
N TRP A 55 -7.39 2.71 -10.54
CA TRP A 55 -8.60 2.37 -9.79
C TRP A 55 -9.31 3.59 -9.21
N ILE A 56 -8.56 4.64 -8.85
CA ILE A 56 -9.11 5.93 -8.43
C ILE A 56 -10.01 6.50 -9.54
N ASN A 57 -9.62 6.32 -10.81
CA ASN A 57 -10.31 6.88 -11.96
C ASN A 57 -11.37 5.97 -12.56
N THR A 58 -11.18 4.65 -12.52
CA THR A 58 -12.04 3.70 -13.24
C THR A 58 -13.05 3.00 -12.34
N THR A 59 -12.72 2.78 -11.06
CA THR A 59 -13.56 2.05 -10.09
C THR A 59 -13.61 2.73 -8.73
N PRO A 60 -13.97 4.04 -8.68
CA PRO A 60 -13.91 4.83 -7.45
C PRO A 60 -14.84 4.33 -6.33
N GLU A 61 -15.99 3.76 -6.66
CA GLU A 61 -16.96 3.29 -5.67
C GLU A 61 -16.47 1.99 -5.01
N GLU A 62 -15.95 1.04 -5.79
CA GLU A 62 -15.36 -0.19 -5.28
C GLU A 62 -14.13 0.11 -4.42
N LEU A 63 -13.30 1.06 -4.86
CA LEU A 63 -12.14 1.50 -4.09
C LEU A 63 -12.55 2.14 -2.75
N ARG A 64 -13.57 2.99 -2.74
CA ARG A 64 -14.10 3.60 -1.50
C ARG A 64 -14.64 2.55 -0.54
N SER A 65 -15.37 1.56 -1.05
CA SER A 65 -15.86 0.45 -0.25
C SER A 65 -14.72 -0.34 0.40
N LEU A 66 -13.67 -0.64 -0.36
CA LEU A 66 -12.49 -1.33 0.14
C LEU A 66 -11.72 -0.50 1.18
N ILE A 67 -11.55 0.81 0.95
CA ILE A 67 -10.90 1.71 1.90
C ILE A 67 -11.62 1.70 3.25
N ASN A 68 -12.95 1.65 3.26
CA ASN A 68 -13.74 1.57 4.50
C ASN A 68 -13.50 0.28 5.31
N GLU A 69 -13.06 -0.80 4.66
CA GLU A 69 -12.73 -2.09 5.29
C GLU A 69 -11.22 -2.25 5.57
N THR A 70 -10.41 -1.22 5.29
CA THR A 70 -8.95 -1.21 5.40
C THR A 70 -8.52 -0.61 6.74
N ASN A 71 -7.57 -1.24 7.44
CA ASN A 71 -6.97 -0.67 8.65
C ASN A 71 -5.82 0.29 8.32
N ILE A 72 -4.95 -0.06 7.34
CA ILE A 72 -3.88 0.82 6.87
C ILE A 72 -3.95 0.95 5.36
N LEU A 73 -4.09 2.18 4.86
CA LEU A 73 -3.97 2.47 3.43
C LEU A 73 -2.54 2.90 3.10
N LEU A 74 -1.92 2.23 2.12
CA LEU A 74 -0.69 2.68 1.47
C LEU A 74 -1.07 3.41 0.18
N ILE A 75 -0.54 4.62 -0.02
CA ILE A 75 -0.86 5.43 -1.19
C ILE A 75 0.30 6.39 -1.48
N ASN A 76 0.51 6.80 -2.72
CA ASN A 76 1.48 7.85 -3.00
C ASN A 76 0.84 9.25 -2.98
N GLU A 77 1.69 10.30 -2.95
CA GLU A 77 1.27 11.70 -2.87
C GLU A 77 0.27 12.08 -3.97
N SER A 78 0.56 11.71 -5.24
CA SER A 78 -0.30 12.05 -6.37
C SER A 78 -1.63 11.30 -6.36
N GLU A 79 -1.62 10.04 -6.00
CA GLU A 79 -2.83 9.22 -5.85
C GLU A 79 -3.73 9.76 -4.74
N LEU A 80 -3.14 10.16 -3.61
CA LEU A 80 -3.88 10.73 -2.49
C LEU A 80 -4.59 12.04 -2.88
N THR A 81 -3.85 12.95 -3.55
CA THR A 81 -4.41 14.24 -3.99
C THR A 81 -5.48 14.04 -5.07
N GLU A 82 -5.32 13.05 -5.95
CA GLU A 82 -6.31 12.68 -6.96
C GLU A 82 -7.58 12.07 -6.35
N LEU A 83 -7.43 11.14 -5.39
CA LEU A 83 -8.55 10.50 -4.69
C LEU A 83 -9.44 11.51 -3.97
N ILE A 84 -8.85 12.50 -3.34
CA ILE A 84 -9.55 13.50 -2.50
C ILE A 84 -9.82 14.81 -3.25
N LYS A 85 -9.16 15.00 -4.41
CA LYS A 85 -9.25 16.23 -5.23
C LYS A 85 -8.84 17.48 -4.46
N THR A 86 -7.66 17.42 -3.80
CA THR A 86 -7.03 18.54 -3.09
C THR A 86 -5.51 18.39 -3.14
N ASP A 87 -4.80 19.51 -3.30
CA ASP A 87 -3.33 19.55 -3.35
C ASP A 87 -2.68 19.52 -1.94
N ASP A 88 -3.48 19.67 -0.89
CA ASP A 88 -2.99 19.62 0.49
C ASP A 88 -3.02 18.18 1.03
N ILE A 89 -1.83 17.58 1.14
CA ILE A 89 -1.62 16.21 1.63
C ILE A 89 -2.21 16.01 3.04
N ILE A 90 -2.08 16.99 3.92
CA ILE A 90 -2.56 16.89 5.31
C ILE A 90 -4.08 16.78 5.31
N THR A 91 -4.75 17.73 4.65
CA THR A 91 -6.21 17.70 4.50
C THR A 91 -6.67 16.40 3.81
N ALA A 92 -5.96 15.95 2.79
CA ALA A 92 -6.29 14.71 2.08
C ALA A 92 -6.18 13.49 3.00
N ALA A 93 -5.10 13.37 3.76
CA ALA A 93 -4.87 12.26 4.69
C ALA A 93 -5.98 12.17 5.75
N TYR A 94 -6.35 13.28 6.39
CA TYR A 94 -7.44 13.29 7.37
C TYR A 94 -8.81 12.97 6.78
N LYS A 95 -9.06 13.36 5.53
CA LYS A 95 -10.29 12.94 4.83
C LYS A 95 -10.31 11.42 4.59
N VAL A 96 -9.19 10.82 4.21
CA VAL A 96 -9.11 9.36 4.06
C VAL A 96 -9.26 8.64 5.39
N LEU A 97 -8.63 9.13 6.46
CA LEU A 97 -8.83 8.58 7.82
C LEU A 97 -10.32 8.59 8.23
N SER A 98 -11.08 9.63 7.83
CA SER A 98 -12.52 9.67 8.08
C SER A 98 -13.35 8.68 7.25
N MET A 99 -12.73 8.01 6.25
CA MET A 99 -13.39 7.00 5.41
C MET A 99 -13.31 5.59 5.97
N GLY A 100 -12.48 5.34 7.02
CA GLY A 100 -12.36 4.02 7.65
C GLY A 100 -10.98 3.66 8.19
N PRO A 101 -9.88 3.92 7.48
CA PRO A 101 -8.56 3.52 7.92
C PRO A 101 -8.15 4.13 9.27
N GLU A 102 -7.48 3.33 10.11
CA GLU A 102 -6.83 3.82 11.33
C GLU A 102 -5.55 4.62 11.02
N LYS A 103 -4.89 4.26 9.93
CA LYS A 103 -3.64 4.85 9.48
C LYS A 103 -3.60 4.99 7.97
N ILE A 104 -2.93 6.04 7.51
CA ILE A 104 -2.58 6.20 6.10
C ILE A 104 -1.07 6.42 6.00
N ILE A 105 -0.41 5.64 5.15
CA ILE A 105 1.01 5.79 4.82
C ILE A 105 1.10 6.44 3.44
N VAL A 106 1.56 7.68 3.42
CA VAL A 106 1.75 8.43 2.17
C VAL A 106 3.20 8.30 1.71
N LYS A 107 3.39 7.63 0.58
CA LYS A 107 4.70 7.45 -0.08
C LYS A 107 5.04 8.74 -0.83
N LEU A 108 6.17 9.38 -0.51
CA LEU A 108 6.60 10.68 -1.04
C LEU A 108 7.80 10.58 -2.00
N GLY A 109 8.07 9.39 -2.53
CA GLY A 109 9.21 9.11 -3.40
C GLY A 109 10.54 9.47 -2.73
N SER A 110 11.33 10.34 -3.36
CA SER A 110 12.64 10.76 -2.83
C SER A 110 12.59 11.55 -1.52
N LYS A 111 11.41 11.93 -1.05
CA LYS A 111 11.21 12.62 0.24
C LYS A 111 10.90 11.65 1.39
N GLY A 112 10.80 10.34 1.12
CA GLY A 112 10.49 9.32 2.11
C GLY A 112 9.01 8.99 2.22
N ALA A 113 8.49 8.84 3.43
CA ALA A 113 7.09 8.53 3.68
C ALA A 113 6.59 9.20 4.97
N ARG A 114 5.27 9.44 5.03
CA ARG A 114 4.58 9.97 6.21
C ARG A 114 3.42 9.05 6.58
N CYS A 115 3.31 8.75 7.86
CA CYS A 115 2.15 8.09 8.43
C CYS A 115 1.28 9.14 9.13
N PHE A 116 -0.02 9.09 8.89
CA PHE A 116 -1.01 9.89 9.60
C PHE A 116 -1.97 8.95 10.35
N THR A 117 -2.28 9.32 11.58
CA THR A 117 -3.37 8.79 12.40
C THR A 117 -4.27 9.93 12.83
N GLN A 118 -5.31 9.68 13.62
CA GLN A 118 -6.12 10.76 14.18
C GLN A 118 -5.34 11.63 15.18
N ASP A 119 -4.33 11.05 15.86
CA ASP A 119 -3.66 11.67 17.01
C ASP A 119 -2.23 12.11 16.72
N GLU A 120 -1.56 11.51 15.72
CA GLU A 120 -0.14 11.72 15.47
C GLU A 120 0.23 11.66 14.00
N GLU A 121 1.39 12.24 13.70
CA GLU A 121 2.06 12.16 12.43
C GLU A 121 3.49 11.67 12.61
N ILE A 122 3.90 10.67 11.82
CA ILE A 122 5.25 10.12 11.80
C ILE A 122 5.84 10.35 10.42
N SER A 123 7.06 10.90 10.35
CA SER A 123 7.77 11.09 9.08
C SER A 123 9.10 10.35 9.09
N ILE A 124 9.44 9.73 7.95
CA ILE A 124 10.75 9.12 7.71
C ILE A 124 11.35 9.65 6.41
N GLY A 125 12.66 9.74 6.35
CA GLY A 125 13.40 10.00 5.11
C GLY A 125 13.62 8.72 4.28
N VAL A 126 14.33 8.88 3.16
CA VAL A 126 14.77 7.76 2.33
C VAL A 126 16.10 7.18 2.83
N TYR A 127 16.34 5.91 2.54
CA TYR A 127 17.69 5.36 2.60
C TYR A 127 18.46 5.85 1.35
N PRO A 128 19.64 6.49 1.53
CA PRO A 128 20.37 7.06 0.41
C PRO A 128 20.87 5.98 -0.54
N VAL A 129 20.65 6.19 -1.83
CA VAL A 129 21.14 5.33 -2.91
C VAL A 129 22.13 6.09 -3.78
N PRO A 130 23.19 5.43 -4.28
CA PRO A 130 24.18 6.08 -5.15
C PRO A 130 23.57 6.53 -6.48
N LYS A 131 22.64 5.74 -7.02
CA LYS A 131 21.98 5.99 -8.30
C LYS A 131 20.67 5.24 -8.39
N VAL A 132 19.64 5.89 -8.92
CA VAL A 132 18.38 5.25 -9.30
C VAL A 132 18.54 4.71 -10.72
N ILE A 133 18.31 3.41 -10.91
CA ILE A 133 18.33 2.71 -12.20
C ILE A 133 16.91 2.55 -12.72
N ASP A 134 16.04 1.91 -11.92
CA ASP A 134 14.64 1.69 -12.27
C ASP A 134 13.74 1.81 -11.02
N PRO A 135 12.85 2.80 -10.95
CA PRO A 135 11.94 2.98 -9.81
C PRO A 135 10.72 2.05 -9.84
N THR A 136 10.57 1.21 -10.88
CA THR A 136 9.43 0.30 -11.02
C THR A 136 9.39 -0.71 -9.88
N GLY A 137 8.23 -0.88 -9.26
CA GLY A 137 8.04 -1.80 -8.15
C GLY A 137 8.51 -1.28 -6.78
N ALA A 138 9.12 -0.09 -6.70
CA ALA A 138 9.55 0.48 -5.41
C ALA A 138 8.40 0.60 -4.40
N GLY A 139 7.20 0.95 -4.86
CA GLY A 139 5.99 1.01 -4.04
C GLY A 139 5.58 -0.35 -3.48
N ASP A 140 5.58 -1.37 -4.32
CA ASP A 140 5.23 -2.75 -3.93
C ASP A 140 6.24 -3.31 -2.92
N VAL A 141 7.54 -3.07 -3.17
CA VAL A 141 8.62 -3.48 -2.28
C VAL A 141 8.56 -2.73 -0.94
N PHE A 142 8.25 -1.43 -0.96
CA PHE A 142 7.98 -0.68 0.27
C PHE A 142 6.82 -1.32 1.04
N GLY A 143 5.71 -1.62 0.38
CA GLY A 143 4.54 -2.27 0.97
C GLY A 143 4.90 -3.61 1.61
N GLY A 144 5.59 -4.50 0.89
CA GLY A 144 6.06 -5.79 1.41
C GLY A 144 6.96 -5.65 2.64
N GLY A 145 7.92 -4.72 2.59
CA GLY A 145 8.81 -4.42 3.72
C GLY A 145 8.08 -3.86 4.94
N PHE A 146 7.14 -2.95 4.72
CA PHE A 146 6.31 -2.38 5.78
C PHE A 146 5.46 -3.47 6.45
N VAL A 147 4.75 -4.25 5.65
CA VAL A 147 3.87 -5.32 6.16
C VAL A 147 4.64 -6.38 6.92
N SER A 148 5.83 -6.79 6.42
CA SER A 148 6.67 -7.74 7.14
C SER A 148 7.10 -7.22 8.51
N GLY A 149 7.41 -5.93 8.62
CA GLY A 149 7.73 -5.29 9.90
C GLY A 149 6.55 -5.30 10.87
N MET A 150 5.37 -4.93 10.39
CA MET A 150 4.15 -4.95 11.18
C MET A 150 3.80 -6.36 11.67
N ALA A 151 3.90 -7.36 10.80
CA ALA A 151 3.63 -8.77 11.15
C ALA A 151 4.62 -9.34 12.17
N GLU A 152 5.86 -8.85 12.18
CA GLU A 152 6.89 -9.19 13.19
C GLU A 152 6.73 -8.39 14.50
N GLY A 153 5.78 -7.47 14.58
CA GLY A 153 5.53 -6.66 15.78
C GLY A 153 6.43 -5.44 15.92
N LEU A 154 7.08 -4.99 14.86
CA LEU A 154 7.83 -3.73 14.89
C LEU A 154 6.88 -2.53 15.01
N SER A 155 7.40 -1.40 15.50
CA SER A 155 6.67 -0.14 15.47
C SER A 155 6.35 0.28 14.03
N VAL A 156 5.33 1.14 13.86
CA VAL A 156 5.01 1.74 12.55
C VAL A 156 6.23 2.45 11.97
N TYR A 157 6.96 3.20 12.80
CA TYR A 157 8.18 3.89 12.41
C TYR A 157 9.25 2.93 11.85
N ASP A 158 9.55 1.83 12.56
CA ASP A 158 10.57 0.87 12.13
C ASP A 158 10.10 0.05 10.93
N SER A 159 8.81 -0.25 10.83
CA SER A 159 8.21 -0.91 9.67
C SER A 159 8.31 -0.02 8.41
N MET A 160 8.03 1.28 8.52
CA MET A 160 8.23 2.24 7.45
C MET A 160 9.72 2.33 7.04
N ARG A 161 10.65 2.35 8.00
CA ARG A 161 12.10 2.33 7.71
C ARG A 161 12.52 1.07 6.96
N ARG A 162 12.01 -0.11 7.34
CA ARG A 162 12.24 -1.37 6.62
C ARG A 162 11.73 -1.28 5.18
N GLY A 163 10.49 -0.80 4.99
CA GLY A 163 9.93 -0.58 3.66
C GLY A 163 10.78 0.35 2.80
N THR A 164 11.20 1.48 3.37
CA THR A 164 12.05 2.45 2.67
C THR A 164 13.43 1.86 2.29
N ALA A 165 14.07 1.11 3.20
CA ALA A 165 15.35 0.48 2.91
C ALA A 165 15.24 -0.53 1.77
N LEU A 166 14.24 -1.41 1.79
CA LEU A 166 14.01 -2.39 0.73
C LEU A 166 13.66 -1.72 -0.61
N ALA A 167 12.81 -0.70 -0.60
CA ALA A 167 12.51 0.09 -1.79
C ALA A 167 13.76 0.75 -2.38
N SER A 168 14.67 1.22 -1.53
CA SER A 168 15.95 1.81 -1.94
C SER A 168 16.83 0.78 -2.65
N PHE A 169 16.93 -0.46 -2.15
CA PHE A 169 17.65 -1.53 -2.86
C PHE A 169 16.97 -1.91 -4.19
N CYS A 170 15.64 -1.93 -4.23
CA CYS A 170 14.89 -2.24 -5.45
C CYS A 170 15.27 -1.29 -6.60
N ILE A 171 15.35 0.02 -6.34
CA ILE A 171 15.60 1.03 -7.39
C ILE A 171 17.05 1.11 -7.86
N GLU A 172 17.99 0.36 -7.26
CA GLU A 172 19.40 0.31 -7.67
C GLU A 172 19.67 -0.62 -8.86
N ASP A 173 18.68 -1.42 -9.28
CA ASP A 173 18.78 -2.36 -10.41
C ASP A 173 17.41 -2.56 -11.07
N PHE A 174 17.34 -3.35 -12.13
CA PHE A 174 16.09 -3.72 -12.77
C PHE A 174 15.34 -4.80 -11.99
N GLY A 175 14.03 -4.57 -11.79
CA GLY A 175 13.15 -5.51 -11.09
C GLY A 175 13.57 -5.73 -9.63
N VAL A 176 13.62 -7.00 -9.20
CA VAL A 176 13.96 -7.38 -7.82
C VAL A 176 15.37 -7.99 -7.66
N SER A 177 16.22 -7.85 -8.67
CA SER A 177 17.55 -8.49 -8.71
C SER A 177 18.41 -8.15 -7.49
N ARG A 178 18.35 -6.90 -7.04
CA ARG A 178 19.13 -6.41 -5.89
C ARG A 178 18.61 -6.91 -4.54
N LEU A 179 17.36 -7.35 -4.47
CA LEU A 179 16.76 -7.90 -3.25
C LEU A 179 17.08 -9.40 -3.06
N LEU A 180 17.51 -10.08 -4.13
CA LEU A 180 17.81 -11.53 -4.13
C LEU A 180 19.29 -11.84 -3.93
N ASN A 181 20.18 -10.81 -4.00
CA ASN A 181 21.63 -10.89 -3.86
C ASN A 181 22.09 -10.00 -2.70
#